data_fa6bd2362f295661686eaa8a7a8a2595
#
_entry.id   fa6bd2362f295661686eaa8a7a8a2595
#
_cell.length_a   1.000
_cell.length_b   1.000
_cell.length_c   1.000
_cell.angle_alpha   90.00
_cell.angle_beta   90.00
_cell.angle_gamma   90.00
#
_symmetry.space_group_name_H-M   'P 1'
#
loop_
_entity.id
_entity.type
_entity.pdbx_description
1 polymer ?
#
loop_
_entity_poly.entity_id
_entity_poly.type
_entity_poly.pdbx_seq_one_letter_code
_entity_poly.pdbx_strand_id
1 'polypeptide(L)'
;LDEIKKEFPEAEFVDAKGGVIMPAFINTHEHIYSAMARGLSIKGYDPHGFLDILDGLWWTIDRHLTNEQTRQSARVTFIDSIKNGVTTVFDHHASFGQIKDSLFAIEDAAKEFGVRACLCYEVSDRDGMDKSREAVLENARWIKHALADETDMFAGMMGMHAQFTISDETMEFAAANKPEEVGYHIHVAEGIEDLHDCLHKYGKRIVDRLYDCNILGSKTLLGHCIYVNPHEMELIKATDTMVVHNPESNMGNACGCPPTMEIVHRGILTGLGTDGYTQDVLE
;
A
#
# COMPACT_ATOMS: atom_id res chain seq x y z
N LEU A 1 17.40 -28.90 -25.75
CA LEU A 1 16.84 -27.69 -26.39
C LEU A 1 16.19 -28.03 -27.74
N ASP A 2 16.87 -28.80 -28.61
CA ASP A 2 16.37 -29.13 -29.96
C ASP A 2 15.09 -30.00 -29.90
N GLU A 3 14.95 -30.87 -28.91
CA GLU A 3 13.73 -31.66 -28.68
C GLU A 3 12.57 -30.77 -28.29
N ILE A 4 12.77 -29.83 -27.34
CA ILE A 4 11.75 -28.86 -26.91
C ILE A 4 11.31 -27.96 -28.07
N LYS A 5 12.25 -27.50 -28.92
CA LYS A 5 11.94 -26.73 -30.12
C LYS A 5 11.10 -27.47 -31.14
N LYS A 6 11.27 -28.81 -31.23
CA LYS A 6 10.46 -29.66 -32.10
C LYS A 6 9.05 -29.89 -31.53
N GLU A 7 8.98 -30.01 -30.20
CA GLU A 7 7.70 -30.21 -29.49
C GLU A 7 6.83 -28.93 -29.48
N PHE A 8 7.47 -27.75 -29.38
CA PHE A 8 6.80 -26.43 -29.36
C PHE A 8 7.34 -25.54 -30.49
N PRO A 9 6.99 -25.81 -31.75
CA PRO A 9 7.57 -25.10 -32.90
C PRO A 9 7.14 -23.62 -32.98
N GLU A 10 6.00 -23.27 -32.39
CA GLU A 10 5.46 -21.91 -32.38
C GLU A 10 5.90 -21.10 -31.15
N ALA A 11 6.68 -21.69 -30.23
CA ALA A 11 7.15 -20.99 -29.04
C ALA A 11 8.24 -19.96 -29.38
N GLU A 12 8.14 -18.78 -28.77
CA GLU A 12 9.23 -17.80 -28.80
C GLU A 12 10.36 -18.25 -27.85
N PHE A 13 11.58 -18.22 -28.34
CA PHE A 13 12.77 -18.60 -27.57
C PHE A 13 13.57 -17.37 -27.16
N VAL A 14 13.67 -17.14 -25.86
CA VAL A 14 14.48 -16.07 -25.28
C VAL A 14 15.75 -16.69 -24.69
N ASP A 15 16.90 -16.21 -25.14
CA ASP A 15 18.21 -16.65 -24.61
C ASP A 15 18.56 -15.82 -23.37
N ALA A 16 18.56 -16.46 -22.20
CA ALA A 16 18.97 -15.85 -20.94
C ALA A 16 20.48 -15.59 -20.83
N LYS A 17 21.28 -15.97 -21.85
CA LYS A 17 22.75 -15.74 -21.93
C LYS A 17 23.50 -16.20 -20.68
N GLY A 18 23.07 -17.32 -20.09
CA GLY A 18 23.64 -17.85 -18.85
C GLY A 18 23.16 -17.19 -17.57
N GLY A 19 22.17 -16.30 -17.66
CA GLY A 19 21.51 -15.68 -16.49
C GLY A 19 20.60 -16.65 -15.73
N VAL A 20 20.19 -16.25 -14.54
CA VAL A 20 19.23 -16.99 -13.71
C VAL A 20 17.80 -16.53 -14.07
N ILE A 21 16.92 -17.50 -14.27
CA ILE A 21 15.48 -17.25 -14.41
C ILE A 21 14.82 -17.55 -13.06
N MET A 22 14.10 -16.60 -12.52
CA MET A 22 13.42 -16.70 -11.24
C MET A 22 12.07 -15.96 -11.29
N PRO A 23 11.13 -16.22 -10.37
CA PRO A 23 9.96 -15.38 -10.21
C PRO A 23 10.34 -13.92 -9.98
N ALA A 24 9.59 -13.01 -10.57
CA ALA A 24 9.81 -11.58 -10.36
C ALA A 24 9.43 -11.14 -8.95
N PHE A 25 9.92 -9.98 -8.54
CA PHE A 25 9.58 -9.41 -7.25
C PHE A 25 8.15 -8.84 -7.23
N ILE A 26 7.56 -8.87 -6.04
CA ILE A 26 6.29 -8.24 -5.72
C ILE A 26 6.59 -7.16 -4.68
N ASN A 27 6.31 -5.90 -5.00
CA ASN A 27 6.30 -4.82 -4.03
C ASN A 27 4.94 -4.79 -3.34
N THR A 28 4.89 -5.18 -2.06
CA THR A 28 3.62 -5.40 -1.37
C THR A 28 3.06 -4.16 -0.67
N HIS A 29 3.77 -3.05 -0.71
CA HIS A 29 3.30 -1.74 -0.24
C HIS A 29 4.17 -0.63 -0.82
N GLU A 30 3.53 0.30 -1.51
CA GLU A 30 4.18 1.51 -2.01
C GLU A 30 3.20 2.67 -2.10
N HIS A 31 3.75 3.87 -2.29
CA HIS A 31 3.01 5.10 -2.52
C HIS A 31 3.42 5.68 -3.88
N ILE A 32 2.77 5.22 -4.93
CA ILE A 32 3.02 5.65 -6.32
C ILE A 32 3.04 7.18 -6.44
N TYR A 33 2.15 7.88 -5.73
CA TYR A 33 2.03 9.33 -5.81
C TYR A 33 3.31 10.08 -5.40
N SER A 34 4.20 9.44 -4.66
CA SER A 34 5.40 10.08 -4.10
C SER A 34 6.65 9.97 -4.98
N ALA A 35 6.64 9.18 -6.05
CA ALA A 35 7.84 8.91 -6.85
C ALA A 35 8.52 10.18 -7.40
N MET A 36 7.72 11.20 -7.76
CA MET A 36 8.27 12.49 -8.25
C MET A 36 8.63 13.47 -7.13
N ALA A 37 8.42 13.10 -5.86
CA ALA A 37 8.78 13.93 -4.72
C ALA A 37 10.21 13.68 -4.23
N ARG A 38 10.93 12.73 -4.80
CA ARG A 38 12.35 12.48 -4.50
C ARG A 38 13.19 13.77 -4.68
N GLY A 39 13.86 14.17 -3.61
CA GLY A 39 14.67 15.38 -3.59
C GLY A 39 13.88 16.70 -3.52
N LEU A 40 12.55 16.63 -3.32
CA LEU A 40 11.73 17.81 -3.10
C LEU A 40 12.15 18.52 -1.80
N SER A 41 12.36 19.84 -1.88
CA SER A 41 12.61 20.67 -0.71
C SER A 41 11.39 21.55 -0.45
N ILE A 42 10.74 21.36 0.69
CA ILE A 42 9.61 22.19 1.12
C ILE A 42 10.16 23.33 2.00
N LYS A 43 9.83 24.56 1.63
CA LYS A 43 10.30 25.73 2.38
C LYS A 43 9.72 25.76 3.80
N GLY A 44 10.62 25.84 4.79
CA GLY A 44 10.24 25.90 6.19
C GLY A 44 9.87 24.54 6.81
N TYR A 45 10.09 23.45 6.08
CA TYR A 45 9.93 22.10 6.61
C TYR A 45 11.11 21.74 7.53
N ASP A 46 10.81 21.52 8.80
CA ASP A 46 11.78 21.17 9.86
C ASP A 46 11.09 20.20 10.86
N PRO A 47 10.97 18.92 10.50
CA PRO A 47 10.21 17.96 11.29
C PRO A 47 10.97 17.56 12.57
N HIS A 48 10.24 17.44 13.68
CA HIS A 48 10.74 16.98 14.97
C HIS A 48 10.19 15.61 15.37
N GLY A 49 9.30 15.02 14.57
CA GLY A 49 8.69 13.73 14.81
C GLY A 49 7.86 13.24 13.63
N PHE A 50 7.34 12.03 13.74
CA PHE A 50 6.62 11.36 12.67
C PHE A 50 5.39 12.14 12.18
N LEU A 51 4.60 12.72 13.10
CA LEU A 51 3.43 13.52 12.70
C LEU A 51 3.81 14.79 11.93
N ASP A 52 4.96 15.40 12.21
CA ASP A 52 5.45 16.56 11.46
C ASP A 52 5.85 16.14 10.03
N ILE A 53 6.39 14.92 9.87
CA ILE A 53 6.69 14.35 8.56
C ILE A 53 5.41 14.14 7.75
N LEU A 54 4.38 13.61 8.38
CA LEU A 54 3.08 13.42 7.72
C LEU A 54 2.48 14.74 7.27
N ASP A 55 2.28 15.70 8.18
CA ASP A 55 1.59 16.97 7.88
C ASP A 55 2.43 17.89 6.97
N GLY A 56 3.72 18.02 7.28
CA GLY A 56 4.61 18.94 6.58
C GLY A 56 5.06 18.46 5.20
N LEU A 57 5.11 17.15 4.94
CA LEU A 57 5.61 16.58 3.71
C LEU A 57 4.52 15.81 2.97
N TRP A 58 4.09 14.64 3.46
CA TRP A 58 3.19 13.72 2.75
C TRP A 58 1.83 14.34 2.44
N TRP A 59 1.16 14.89 3.44
CA TRP A 59 -0.17 15.52 3.28
C TRP A 59 -0.09 16.86 2.55
N THR A 60 1.08 17.51 2.54
CA THR A 60 1.32 18.69 1.71
C THR A 60 1.41 18.30 0.23
N ILE A 61 2.11 17.23 -0.11
CA ILE A 61 2.22 16.73 -1.48
C ILE A 61 0.85 16.31 -2.01
N ASP A 62 0.16 15.42 -1.30
CA ASP A 62 -1.07 14.82 -1.79
C ASP A 62 -2.24 15.81 -1.95
N ARG A 63 -2.30 16.88 -1.13
CA ARG A 63 -3.29 17.95 -1.28
C ARG A 63 -3.12 18.77 -2.57
N HIS A 64 -1.97 18.67 -3.23
CA HIS A 64 -1.68 19.44 -4.44
C HIS A 64 -1.67 18.59 -5.72
N LEU A 65 -1.81 17.26 -5.60
CA LEU A 65 -1.76 16.36 -6.75
C LEU A 65 -3.04 16.45 -7.59
N THR A 66 -2.82 16.43 -8.90
CA THR A 66 -3.85 16.24 -9.93
C THR A 66 -3.71 14.83 -10.51
N ASN A 67 -4.76 14.33 -11.19
CA ASN A 67 -4.72 13.02 -11.85
C ASN A 67 -3.61 12.92 -12.90
N GLU A 68 -3.28 14.02 -13.60
CA GLU A 68 -2.16 14.04 -14.54
C GLU A 68 -0.82 13.85 -13.82
N GLN A 69 -0.61 14.51 -12.69
CA GLN A 69 0.61 14.32 -11.89
C GLN A 69 0.68 12.93 -11.28
N THR A 70 -0.44 12.38 -10.80
CA THR A 70 -0.57 10.99 -10.34
C THR A 70 -0.17 10.01 -11.45
N ARG A 71 -0.68 10.21 -12.68
CA ARG A 71 -0.32 9.39 -13.83
C ARG A 71 1.15 9.48 -14.17
N GLN A 72 1.76 10.67 -14.14
CA GLN A 72 3.20 10.81 -14.40
C GLN A 72 4.04 10.16 -13.30
N SER A 73 3.64 10.27 -12.02
CA SER A 73 4.30 9.57 -10.92
C SER A 73 4.22 8.05 -11.10
N ALA A 74 3.06 7.53 -11.51
CA ALA A 74 2.88 6.11 -11.81
C ALA A 74 3.81 5.64 -12.95
N ARG A 75 3.99 6.42 -14.00
CA ARG A 75 4.92 6.11 -15.08
C ARG A 75 6.35 5.97 -14.58
N VAL A 76 6.80 6.89 -13.71
CA VAL A 76 8.14 6.83 -13.10
C VAL A 76 8.27 5.56 -12.26
N THR A 77 7.28 5.30 -11.39
CA THR A 77 7.23 4.09 -10.54
C THR A 77 7.34 2.81 -11.37
N PHE A 78 6.53 2.67 -12.42
CA PHE A 78 6.52 1.44 -13.23
C PHE A 78 7.80 1.25 -14.05
N ILE A 79 8.43 2.32 -14.53
CA ILE A 79 9.75 2.25 -15.16
C ILE A 79 10.79 1.74 -14.15
N ASP A 80 10.83 2.31 -12.95
CA ASP A 80 11.77 1.90 -11.91
C ASP A 80 11.49 0.47 -11.44
N SER A 81 10.21 0.09 -11.25
CA SER A 81 9.79 -1.27 -10.91
C SER A 81 10.31 -2.30 -11.91
N ILE A 82 10.10 -2.07 -13.22
CA ILE A 82 10.57 -2.97 -14.28
C ILE A 82 12.10 -3.10 -14.25
N LYS A 83 12.82 -1.99 -14.08
CA LYS A 83 14.30 -2.00 -14.02
C LYS A 83 14.82 -2.80 -12.83
N ASN A 84 14.08 -2.84 -11.73
CA ASN A 84 14.42 -3.57 -10.51
C ASN A 84 13.79 -4.98 -10.45
N GLY A 85 13.14 -5.44 -11.53
CA GLY A 85 12.58 -6.78 -11.62
C GLY A 85 11.25 -6.95 -10.84
N VAL A 86 10.57 -5.87 -10.50
CA VAL A 86 9.23 -5.86 -9.90
C VAL A 86 8.20 -5.91 -11.02
N THR A 87 7.28 -6.87 -10.96
CA THR A 87 6.20 -7.03 -11.95
C THR A 87 4.81 -6.89 -11.37
N THR A 88 4.71 -6.81 -10.05
CA THR A 88 3.45 -6.64 -9.33
C THR A 88 3.64 -5.66 -8.18
N VAL A 89 2.78 -4.67 -8.10
CA VAL A 89 2.83 -3.63 -7.08
C VAL A 89 1.49 -3.56 -6.32
N PHE A 90 1.57 -3.29 -5.02
CA PHE A 90 0.42 -2.97 -4.18
C PHE A 90 0.54 -1.51 -3.77
N ASP A 91 -0.24 -0.64 -4.43
CA ASP A 91 -0.21 0.80 -4.19
C ASP A 91 -1.22 1.23 -3.13
N HIS A 92 -0.78 2.13 -2.28
CA HIS A 92 -1.60 2.81 -1.28
C HIS A 92 -1.62 4.30 -1.61
N HIS A 93 -2.58 4.69 -2.47
CA HIS A 93 -2.61 5.99 -3.14
C HIS A 93 -3.26 7.10 -2.32
N ALA A 94 -2.65 8.28 -2.32
CA ALA A 94 -3.23 9.51 -1.77
C ALA A 94 -3.09 10.68 -2.76
N SER A 95 -4.19 11.38 -3.02
CA SER A 95 -4.24 12.59 -3.84
C SER A 95 -5.45 13.44 -3.46
N PHE A 96 -5.44 14.02 -2.24
CA PHE A 96 -6.57 14.81 -1.73
C PHE A 96 -6.86 16.08 -2.52
N GLY A 97 -5.92 16.51 -3.40
CA GLY A 97 -6.18 17.55 -4.39
C GLY A 97 -7.18 17.13 -5.46
N GLN A 98 -7.14 15.85 -5.89
CA GLN A 98 -8.06 15.29 -6.87
C GLN A 98 -8.23 13.79 -6.61
N ILE A 99 -9.27 13.40 -5.85
CA ILE A 99 -9.54 12.02 -5.44
C ILE A 99 -10.15 11.22 -6.60
N LYS A 100 -11.23 11.76 -7.17
CA LYS A 100 -11.99 11.08 -8.22
C LYS A 100 -11.13 10.79 -9.43
N ASP A 101 -11.21 9.55 -9.91
CA ASP A 101 -10.50 9.01 -11.08
C ASP A 101 -8.96 8.89 -10.91
N SER A 102 -8.44 9.07 -9.69
CA SER A 102 -6.99 8.95 -9.43
C SER A 102 -6.47 7.53 -9.60
N LEU A 103 -7.20 6.51 -9.14
CA LEU A 103 -6.83 5.11 -9.32
C LEU A 103 -6.88 4.68 -10.79
N PHE A 104 -7.80 5.24 -11.57
CA PHE A 104 -7.88 5.01 -13.02
C PHE A 104 -6.72 5.69 -13.79
N ALA A 105 -6.22 6.82 -13.28
CA ALA A 105 -5.02 7.45 -13.85
C ALA A 105 -3.76 6.59 -13.64
N ILE A 106 -3.69 5.83 -12.53
CA ILE A 106 -2.62 4.85 -12.28
C ILE A 106 -2.80 3.63 -13.19
N GLU A 107 -4.04 3.13 -13.35
CA GLU A 107 -4.36 2.03 -14.26
C GLU A 107 -3.88 2.32 -15.70
N ASP A 108 -4.13 3.53 -16.21
CA ASP A 108 -3.70 3.94 -17.55
C ASP A 108 -2.18 3.78 -17.72
N ALA A 109 -1.40 4.20 -16.71
CA ALA A 109 0.04 4.03 -16.72
C ALA A 109 0.44 2.54 -16.59
N ALA A 110 -0.22 1.77 -15.73
CA ALA A 110 0.05 0.34 -15.56
C ALA A 110 -0.18 -0.44 -16.85
N LYS A 111 -1.25 -0.12 -17.60
CA LYS A 111 -1.52 -0.68 -18.94
C LYS A 111 -0.44 -0.34 -19.95
N GLU A 112 0.06 0.90 -19.91
CA GLU A 112 1.13 1.35 -20.81
C GLU A 112 2.42 0.53 -20.63
N PHE A 113 2.76 0.18 -19.40
CA PHE A 113 4.00 -0.53 -19.06
C PHE A 113 3.83 -2.04 -18.84
N GLY A 114 2.62 -2.57 -18.79
CA GLY A 114 2.34 -3.99 -18.58
C GLY A 114 2.70 -4.48 -17.17
N VAL A 115 2.55 -3.63 -16.14
CA VAL A 115 2.78 -3.98 -14.73
C VAL A 115 1.47 -4.33 -14.06
N ARG A 116 1.44 -5.42 -13.29
CA ARG A 116 0.29 -5.76 -12.44
C ARG A 116 0.18 -4.79 -11.28
N ALA A 117 -1.05 -4.35 -10.99
CA ALA A 117 -1.28 -3.42 -9.90
C ALA A 117 -2.50 -3.81 -9.06
N CYS A 118 -2.30 -3.92 -7.74
CA CYS A 118 -3.36 -3.93 -6.76
C CYS A 118 -3.44 -2.52 -6.18
N LEU A 119 -4.51 -1.79 -6.48
CA LEU A 119 -4.63 -0.39 -6.11
C LEU A 119 -5.67 -0.18 -5.01
N CYS A 120 -5.39 0.77 -4.14
CA CYS A 120 -6.37 1.31 -3.21
C CYS A 120 -6.13 2.79 -2.95
N TYR A 121 -7.19 3.50 -2.55
CA TYR A 121 -7.11 4.90 -2.16
C TYR A 121 -7.07 5.02 -0.63
N GLU A 122 -6.18 5.85 -0.12
CA GLU A 122 -5.95 6.11 1.29
C GLU A 122 -7.08 6.96 1.90
N VAL A 123 -8.10 6.31 2.47
CA VAL A 123 -9.20 6.99 3.18
C VAL A 123 -8.69 7.60 4.47
N SER A 124 -9.02 8.88 4.70
CA SER A 124 -8.65 9.61 5.91
C SER A 124 -9.62 10.76 6.18
N ASP A 125 -9.92 11.04 7.44
CA ASP A 125 -10.82 12.12 7.86
C ASP A 125 -10.09 13.47 8.03
N ARG A 126 -8.79 13.51 7.81
CA ARG A 126 -7.92 14.68 8.03
C ARG A 126 -8.34 15.94 7.25
N ASP A 127 -8.96 15.78 6.10
CA ASP A 127 -9.46 16.87 5.25
C ASP A 127 -11.01 16.93 5.22
N GLY A 128 -11.66 16.32 6.23
CA GLY A 128 -13.09 16.34 6.47
C GLY A 128 -13.86 15.17 5.88
N MET A 129 -15.05 14.92 6.41
CA MET A 129 -15.88 13.76 6.11
C MET A 129 -16.31 13.66 4.64
N ASP A 130 -16.48 14.78 3.94
CA ASP A 130 -16.83 14.78 2.52
C ASP A 130 -15.71 14.16 1.68
N LYS A 131 -14.45 14.49 1.99
CA LYS A 131 -13.27 13.90 1.35
C LYS A 131 -13.11 12.43 1.69
N SER A 132 -13.36 12.04 2.94
CA SER A 132 -13.36 10.63 3.35
C SER A 132 -14.36 9.81 2.57
N ARG A 133 -15.59 10.31 2.43
CA ARG A 133 -16.64 9.64 1.66
C ARG A 133 -16.30 9.54 0.17
N GLU A 134 -15.75 10.63 -0.42
CA GLU A 134 -15.25 10.61 -1.80
C GLU A 134 -14.18 9.53 -1.98
N ALA A 135 -13.23 9.41 -1.05
CA ALA A 135 -12.15 8.41 -1.07
C ALA A 135 -12.68 6.96 -0.94
N VAL A 136 -13.64 6.72 -0.05
CA VAL A 136 -14.32 5.40 0.05
C VAL A 136 -15.02 5.05 -1.26
N LEU A 137 -15.71 6.00 -1.87
CA LEU A 137 -16.41 5.76 -3.14
C LEU A 137 -15.46 5.56 -4.32
N GLU A 138 -14.28 6.20 -4.31
CA GLU A 138 -13.22 5.94 -5.29
C GLU A 138 -12.71 4.50 -5.17
N ASN A 139 -12.41 4.02 -3.94
CA ASN A 139 -12.09 2.62 -3.69
C ASN A 139 -13.17 1.67 -4.20
N ALA A 140 -14.44 1.94 -3.85
CA ALA A 140 -15.56 1.08 -4.25
C ALA A 140 -15.72 0.99 -5.78
N ARG A 141 -15.56 2.12 -6.48
CA ARG A 141 -15.56 2.17 -7.96
C ARG A 141 -14.42 1.36 -8.55
N TRP A 142 -13.22 1.56 -8.02
CA TRP A 142 -12.03 0.84 -8.46
C TRP A 142 -12.16 -0.67 -8.23
N ILE A 143 -12.52 -1.08 -7.01
CA ILE A 143 -12.71 -2.50 -6.66
C ILE A 143 -13.70 -3.16 -7.63
N LYS A 144 -14.84 -2.52 -7.88
CA LYS A 144 -15.83 -3.04 -8.82
C LYS A 144 -15.27 -3.19 -10.24
N HIS A 145 -14.46 -2.24 -10.68
CA HIS A 145 -13.79 -2.27 -11.98
C HIS A 145 -12.76 -3.41 -12.04
N ALA A 146 -11.90 -3.52 -11.03
CA ALA A 146 -10.87 -4.54 -10.94
C ALA A 146 -11.44 -5.97 -10.82
N LEU A 147 -12.54 -6.17 -10.10
CA LEU A 147 -13.24 -7.46 -10.03
C LEU A 147 -13.84 -7.90 -11.37
N ALA A 148 -14.06 -6.98 -12.29
CA ALA A 148 -14.54 -7.27 -13.65
C ALA A 148 -13.39 -7.44 -14.66
N ASP A 149 -12.15 -7.24 -14.26
CA ASP A 149 -10.98 -7.42 -15.13
C ASP A 149 -10.70 -8.92 -15.35
N GLU A 150 -10.73 -9.34 -16.60
CA GLU A 150 -10.44 -10.72 -17.01
C GLU A 150 -8.95 -10.93 -17.37
N THR A 151 -8.14 -9.89 -17.31
CA THR A 151 -6.71 -9.93 -17.72
C THR A 151 -5.78 -10.39 -16.62
N ASP A 152 -6.25 -10.47 -15.37
CA ASP A 152 -5.44 -10.72 -14.17
C ASP A 152 -4.32 -9.68 -13.93
N MET A 153 -4.53 -8.49 -14.51
CA MET A 153 -3.58 -7.38 -14.37
C MET A 153 -3.93 -6.46 -13.20
N PHE A 154 -5.19 -6.42 -12.80
CA PHE A 154 -5.67 -5.46 -11.82
C PHE A 154 -6.42 -6.11 -10.67
N ALA A 155 -6.13 -5.64 -9.47
CA ALA A 155 -6.86 -5.96 -8.25
C ALA A 155 -7.16 -4.69 -7.47
N GLY A 156 -8.05 -4.77 -6.48
CA GLY A 156 -8.39 -3.66 -5.62
C GLY A 156 -8.55 -4.07 -4.17
N MET A 157 -8.27 -3.15 -3.26
CA MET A 157 -8.50 -3.28 -1.83
C MET A 157 -9.20 -2.03 -1.31
N MET A 158 -9.81 -2.10 -0.13
CA MET A 158 -10.31 -0.91 0.56
C MET A 158 -9.14 -0.29 1.32
N GLY A 159 -8.57 0.79 0.77
CA GLY A 159 -7.47 1.52 1.41
C GLY A 159 -7.95 2.37 2.57
N MET A 160 -7.18 2.38 3.65
CA MET A 160 -7.37 3.23 4.82
C MET A 160 -6.02 3.76 5.27
N HIS A 161 -5.92 5.04 5.63
CA HIS A 161 -4.63 5.60 6.08
C HIS A 161 -4.13 4.88 7.34
N ALA A 162 -4.61 5.27 8.50
CA ALA A 162 -4.25 4.68 9.79
C ALA A 162 -5.37 4.94 10.80
N GLN A 163 -5.41 4.17 11.87
CA GLN A 163 -6.50 4.25 12.83
C GLN A 163 -6.68 5.65 13.44
N PHE A 164 -5.61 6.42 13.64
CA PHE A 164 -5.67 7.74 14.28
C PHE A 164 -6.27 8.84 13.38
N THR A 165 -6.37 8.59 12.08
CA THR A 165 -6.97 9.52 11.10
C THR A 165 -8.34 9.08 10.59
N ILE A 166 -8.92 8.01 11.15
CA ILE A 166 -10.19 7.44 10.69
C ILE A 166 -11.12 7.25 11.89
N SER A 167 -12.32 7.84 11.80
CA SER A 167 -13.40 7.67 12.76
C SER A 167 -14.11 6.31 12.58
N ASP A 168 -14.87 5.91 13.60
CA ASP A 168 -15.73 4.72 13.50
C ASP A 168 -16.80 4.89 12.41
N GLU A 169 -17.36 6.11 12.22
CA GLU A 169 -18.30 6.43 11.14
C GLU A 169 -17.67 6.15 9.75
N THR A 170 -16.41 6.55 9.54
CA THR A 170 -15.71 6.31 8.28
C THR A 170 -15.40 4.83 8.10
N MET A 171 -15.01 4.09 9.15
CA MET A 171 -14.82 2.64 9.09
C MET A 171 -16.12 1.91 8.72
N GLU A 172 -17.24 2.27 9.33
CA GLU A 172 -18.56 1.71 9.03
C GLU A 172 -18.97 2.02 7.58
N PHE A 173 -18.76 3.25 7.11
CA PHE A 173 -19.05 3.63 5.73
C PHE A 173 -18.19 2.88 4.73
N ALA A 174 -16.90 2.70 5.02
CA ALA A 174 -16.00 1.90 4.19
C ALA A 174 -16.44 0.41 4.15
N ALA A 175 -16.79 -0.17 5.30
CA ALA A 175 -17.29 -1.55 5.37
C ALA A 175 -18.59 -1.74 4.57
N ALA A 176 -19.50 -0.77 4.61
CA ALA A 176 -20.76 -0.82 3.86
C ALA A 176 -20.58 -0.70 2.34
N ASN A 177 -19.46 -0.15 1.87
CA ASN A 177 -19.17 0.03 0.44
C ASN A 177 -18.11 -0.95 -0.10
N LYS A 178 -17.54 -1.80 0.75
CA LYS A 178 -16.54 -2.81 0.38
C LYS A 178 -17.22 -4.13 0.05
N PRO A 179 -16.97 -4.72 -1.15
CA PRO A 179 -17.36 -6.10 -1.44
C PRO A 179 -16.70 -7.11 -0.49
N GLU A 180 -17.39 -8.22 -0.21
CA GLU A 180 -16.86 -9.28 0.66
C GLU A 180 -15.59 -9.95 0.12
N GLU A 181 -15.43 -9.96 -1.21
CA GLU A 181 -14.32 -10.61 -1.91
C GLU A 181 -12.97 -9.93 -1.68
N VAL A 182 -12.95 -8.70 -1.17
CA VAL A 182 -11.70 -7.94 -0.98
C VAL A 182 -11.46 -7.62 0.49
N GLY A 183 -10.18 -7.40 0.84
CA GLY A 183 -9.75 -6.97 2.17
C GLY A 183 -9.43 -5.49 2.24
N TYR A 184 -8.71 -5.13 3.29
CA TYR A 184 -8.26 -3.77 3.56
C TYR A 184 -6.75 -3.65 3.42
N HIS A 185 -6.28 -2.45 3.12
CA HIS A 185 -4.88 -2.07 3.18
C HIS A 185 -4.76 -0.84 4.07
N ILE A 186 -4.01 -0.94 5.17
CA ILE A 186 -3.96 0.08 6.22
C ILE A 186 -2.58 0.11 6.88
N HIS A 187 -2.07 1.31 7.22
CA HIS A 187 -0.89 1.46 8.07
C HIS A 187 -1.25 1.17 9.52
N VAL A 188 -0.42 0.40 10.20
CA VAL A 188 -0.68 -0.06 11.57
C VAL A 188 0.55 0.11 12.44
N ALA A 189 0.40 0.88 13.50
CA ALA A 189 1.43 1.03 14.53
C ALA A 189 2.81 1.40 13.95
N GLU A 190 2.85 2.29 12.95
CA GLU A 190 4.07 2.80 12.36
C GLU A 190 4.78 3.75 13.32
N GLY A 191 4.12 4.85 13.72
CA GLY A 191 4.60 5.73 14.77
C GLY A 191 4.06 5.34 16.15
N ILE A 192 4.80 5.63 17.20
CA ILE A 192 4.34 5.42 18.58
C ILE A 192 3.11 6.28 18.90
N GLU A 193 2.95 7.39 18.21
CA GLU A 193 1.83 8.31 18.33
C GLU A 193 0.51 7.65 17.93
N ASP A 194 0.51 6.79 16.90
CA ASP A 194 -0.65 6.01 16.49
C ASP A 194 -1.15 5.10 17.62
N LEU A 195 -0.23 4.40 18.29
CA LEU A 195 -0.55 3.57 19.45
C LEU A 195 -1.09 4.40 20.61
N HIS A 196 -0.45 5.52 20.94
CA HIS A 196 -0.88 6.38 22.04
C HIS A 196 -2.26 7.01 21.78
N ASP A 197 -2.54 7.42 20.55
CA ASP A 197 -3.84 7.93 20.14
C ASP A 197 -4.95 6.88 20.33
N CYS A 198 -4.69 5.64 19.88
CA CYS A 198 -5.64 4.54 20.01
C CYS A 198 -5.94 4.21 21.48
N LEU A 199 -4.89 4.11 22.31
CA LEU A 199 -5.04 3.88 23.75
C LEU A 199 -5.82 5.00 24.43
N HIS A 200 -5.56 6.26 24.07
CA HIS A 200 -6.24 7.42 24.65
C HIS A 200 -7.72 7.51 24.25
N LYS A 201 -8.01 7.32 22.97
CA LYS A 201 -9.39 7.47 22.45
C LYS A 201 -10.28 6.28 22.75
N TYR A 202 -9.75 5.07 22.63
CA TYR A 202 -10.53 3.82 22.62
C TYR A 202 -10.21 2.88 23.78
N GLY A 203 -9.16 3.15 24.57
CA GLY A 203 -8.70 2.27 25.64
C GLY A 203 -8.20 0.91 25.15
N LYS A 204 -7.89 0.78 23.85
CA LYS A 204 -7.48 -0.45 23.17
C LYS A 204 -6.20 -0.21 22.37
N ARG A 205 -5.50 -1.29 22.07
CA ARG A 205 -4.39 -1.24 21.11
C ARG A 205 -4.94 -1.29 19.67
N ILE A 206 -4.10 -0.98 18.71
CA ILE A 206 -4.54 -0.74 17.32
C ILE A 206 -5.15 -1.99 16.70
N VAL A 207 -4.47 -3.13 16.81
CA VAL A 207 -4.95 -4.40 16.19
C VAL A 207 -6.22 -4.90 16.90
N ASP A 208 -6.35 -4.69 18.22
CA ASP A 208 -7.59 -4.99 18.96
C ASP A 208 -8.78 -4.18 18.41
N ARG A 209 -8.57 -2.85 18.16
CA ARG A 209 -9.60 -2.01 17.54
C ARG A 209 -9.98 -2.47 16.15
N LEU A 210 -8.97 -2.75 15.31
CA LEU A 210 -9.21 -3.23 13.94
C LEU A 210 -9.93 -4.58 13.92
N TYR A 211 -9.63 -5.47 14.88
CA TYR A 211 -10.34 -6.75 15.05
C TYR A 211 -11.82 -6.51 15.39
N ASP A 212 -12.11 -5.64 16.34
CA ASP A 212 -13.48 -5.31 16.73
C ASP A 212 -14.29 -4.66 15.59
N CYS A 213 -13.61 -3.92 14.71
CA CYS A 213 -14.22 -3.31 13.51
C CYS A 213 -14.29 -4.27 12.30
N ASN A 214 -13.94 -5.56 12.46
CA ASN A 214 -13.93 -6.56 11.38
C ASN A 214 -13.06 -6.16 10.17
N ILE A 215 -11.94 -5.50 10.42
CA ILE A 215 -10.99 -5.10 9.37
C ILE A 215 -9.99 -6.21 9.06
N LEU A 216 -9.62 -7.03 10.08
CA LEU A 216 -8.68 -8.13 9.91
C LEU A 216 -9.27 -9.26 9.06
N GLY A 217 -8.41 -9.98 8.36
CA GLY A 217 -8.79 -11.13 7.52
C GLY A 217 -7.72 -11.50 6.49
N SER A 218 -7.88 -12.65 5.86
CA SER A 218 -6.89 -13.26 4.96
C SER A 218 -6.60 -12.47 3.68
N LYS A 219 -7.37 -11.43 3.40
CA LYS A 219 -7.17 -10.51 2.26
C LYS A 219 -6.77 -9.10 2.72
N THR A 220 -6.44 -8.92 4.00
CA THR A 220 -6.06 -7.62 4.57
C THR A 220 -4.55 -7.53 4.73
N LEU A 221 -3.99 -6.38 4.35
CA LEU A 221 -2.59 -6.00 4.49
C LEU A 221 -2.44 -4.93 5.58
N LEU A 222 -1.57 -5.21 6.56
CA LEU A 222 -1.18 -4.27 7.60
C LEU A 222 0.25 -3.76 7.31
N GLY A 223 0.38 -2.48 6.98
CA GLY A 223 1.68 -1.86 6.77
C GLY A 223 2.43 -1.66 8.10
N HIS A 224 3.76 -1.82 8.09
CA HIS A 224 4.72 -1.55 9.16
C HIS A 224 4.65 -2.45 10.39
N CYS A 225 3.61 -2.40 11.20
CA CYS A 225 3.46 -3.17 12.44
C CYS A 225 4.64 -3.04 13.41
N ILE A 226 5.21 -1.81 13.57
CA ILE A 226 6.41 -1.58 14.39
C ILE A 226 6.12 -1.76 15.88
N TYR A 227 5.02 -1.18 16.36
CA TYR A 227 4.67 -1.16 17.79
C TYR A 227 3.61 -2.18 18.18
N VAL A 228 3.52 -3.31 17.44
CA VAL A 228 2.64 -4.42 17.80
C VAL A 228 3.25 -5.26 18.94
N ASN A 229 2.38 -5.84 19.77
CA ASN A 229 2.79 -6.71 20.86
C ASN A 229 2.45 -8.21 20.55
N PRO A 230 2.90 -9.18 21.38
CA PRO A 230 2.61 -10.60 21.17
C PRO A 230 1.12 -10.95 21.08
N HIS A 231 0.24 -10.27 21.81
CA HIS A 231 -1.21 -10.49 21.75
C HIS A 231 -1.76 -10.05 20.39
N GLU A 232 -1.36 -8.87 19.91
CA GLU A 232 -1.77 -8.38 18.60
C GLU A 232 -1.28 -9.30 17.46
N MET A 233 -0.07 -9.85 17.59
CA MET A 233 0.44 -10.84 16.62
C MET A 233 -0.40 -12.12 16.60
N GLU A 234 -0.93 -12.57 17.76
CA GLU A 234 -1.85 -13.72 17.78
C GLU A 234 -3.17 -13.42 17.08
N LEU A 235 -3.72 -12.21 17.21
CA LEU A 235 -4.91 -11.79 16.48
C LEU A 235 -4.66 -11.74 14.96
N ILE A 236 -3.53 -11.16 14.54
CA ILE A 236 -3.11 -11.10 13.13
C ILE A 236 -3.03 -12.53 12.56
N LYS A 237 -2.37 -13.45 13.29
CA LYS A 237 -2.25 -14.85 12.90
C LYS A 237 -3.60 -15.57 12.84
N ALA A 238 -4.43 -15.41 13.87
CA ALA A 238 -5.71 -16.10 13.99
C ALA A 238 -6.71 -15.70 12.89
N THR A 239 -6.53 -14.53 12.29
CA THR A 239 -7.34 -14.00 11.19
C THR A 239 -6.71 -14.19 9.81
N ASP A 240 -5.54 -14.86 9.73
CA ASP A 240 -4.74 -14.99 8.51
C ASP A 240 -4.38 -13.63 7.85
N THR A 241 -4.36 -12.56 8.64
CA THR A 241 -4.03 -11.22 8.16
C THR A 241 -2.54 -11.14 7.81
N MET A 242 -2.22 -10.43 6.74
CA MET A 242 -0.86 -10.28 6.22
C MET A 242 -0.20 -9.02 6.77
N VAL A 243 1.13 -9.04 6.92
CA VAL A 243 1.95 -7.90 7.35
C VAL A 243 2.92 -7.50 6.25
N VAL A 244 3.15 -6.22 6.08
CA VAL A 244 4.18 -5.70 5.18
C VAL A 244 5.26 -4.97 5.98
N HIS A 245 6.50 -5.38 5.78
CA HIS A 245 7.67 -4.73 6.35
C HIS A 245 8.29 -3.76 5.34
N ASN A 246 8.44 -2.50 5.73
CA ASN A 246 8.99 -1.40 4.93
C ASN A 246 10.31 -0.91 5.56
N PRO A 247 11.43 -1.64 5.41
CA PRO A 247 12.63 -1.40 6.21
C PRO A 247 13.25 -0.02 5.98
N GLU A 248 13.36 0.40 4.73
CA GLU A 248 13.96 1.70 4.38
C GLU A 248 13.14 2.86 4.93
N SER A 249 11.83 2.84 4.70
CA SER A 249 10.92 3.87 5.21
C SER A 249 10.91 3.94 6.74
N ASN A 250 10.83 2.79 7.42
CA ASN A 250 10.85 2.74 8.88
C ASN A 250 12.10 3.40 9.47
N MET A 251 13.25 3.22 8.80
CA MET A 251 14.52 3.88 9.18
C MET A 251 14.54 5.35 8.78
N GLY A 252 14.10 5.67 7.56
CA GLY A 252 14.08 7.04 7.02
C GLY A 252 13.17 7.98 7.81
N ASN A 253 12.02 7.49 8.25
CA ASN A 253 11.07 8.23 9.09
C ASN A 253 11.41 8.15 10.59
N ALA A 254 12.50 7.46 10.97
CA ALA A 254 12.89 7.21 12.36
C ALA A 254 11.78 6.59 13.22
N CYS A 255 10.88 5.82 12.63
CA CYS A 255 9.76 5.20 13.33
C CYS A 255 10.17 4.01 14.20
N GLY A 256 11.22 3.29 13.82
CA GLY A 256 11.74 2.16 14.58
C GLY A 256 11.87 0.88 13.74
N CYS A 257 12.05 -0.24 14.42
CA CYS A 257 12.20 -1.56 13.81
C CYS A 257 11.07 -2.47 14.29
N PRO A 258 10.24 -3.02 13.40
CA PRO A 258 9.21 -3.98 13.78
C PRO A 258 9.82 -5.30 14.24
N PRO A 259 9.12 -6.11 15.04
CA PRO A 259 9.54 -7.44 15.44
C PRO A 259 9.39 -8.46 14.30
N THR A 260 9.94 -8.15 13.12
CA THR A 260 9.73 -8.88 11.85
C THR A 260 10.04 -10.37 11.99
N MET A 261 11.18 -10.71 12.64
CA MET A 261 11.56 -12.12 12.80
C MET A 261 10.58 -12.88 13.70
N GLU A 262 10.02 -12.23 14.72
CA GLU A 262 8.98 -12.85 15.55
C GLU A 262 7.67 -13.05 14.77
N ILE A 263 7.27 -12.06 13.98
CA ILE A 263 6.09 -12.13 13.10
C ILE A 263 6.23 -13.32 12.13
N VAL A 264 7.35 -13.43 11.44
CA VAL A 264 7.65 -14.52 10.49
C VAL A 264 7.71 -15.88 11.20
N HIS A 265 8.38 -15.98 12.37
CA HIS A 265 8.49 -17.24 13.12
C HIS A 265 7.12 -17.72 13.66
N ARG A 266 6.17 -16.82 13.88
CA ARG A 266 4.79 -17.18 14.22
C ARG A 266 4.01 -17.74 13.03
N GLY A 267 4.57 -17.68 11.82
CA GLY A 267 3.94 -18.13 10.58
C GLY A 267 2.92 -17.13 10.02
N ILE A 268 3.02 -15.86 10.38
CA ILE A 268 2.25 -14.77 9.77
C ILE A 268 2.85 -14.49 8.39
N LEU A 269 2.02 -14.46 7.36
CA LEU A 269 2.46 -14.14 6.00
C LEU A 269 2.97 -12.69 5.97
N THR A 270 4.24 -12.53 5.60
CA THR A 270 4.91 -11.23 5.61
C THR A 270 5.50 -10.93 4.24
N GLY A 271 5.16 -9.77 3.70
CA GLY A 271 5.74 -9.21 2.48
C GLY A 271 6.77 -8.12 2.76
N LEU A 272 7.51 -7.74 1.72
CA LEU A 272 8.37 -6.55 1.71
C LEU A 272 7.74 -5.46 0.84
N GLY A 273 7.79 -4.24 1.32
CA GLY A 273 7.36 -3.05 0.61
C GLY A 273 8.45 -1.98 0.63
N THR A 274 8.42 -1.09 -0.34
CA THR A 274 9.33 0.06 -0.42
C THR A 274 8.76 1.29 0.26
N ASP A 275 7.43 1.34 0.43
CA ASP A 275 6.72 2.54 0.90
C ASP A 275 6.90 3.70 -0.09
N GLY A 276 7.17 4.92 0.39
CA GLY A 276 7.33 6.07 -0.48
C GLY A 276 8.70 6.21 -1.13
N TYR A 277 8.76 7.00 -2.19
CA TYR A 277 9.93 7.46 -2.95
C TYR A 277 10.63 6.44 -3.85
N THR A 278 11.04 5.28 -3.37
CA THR A 278 11.83 4.30 -4.11
C THR A 278 11.00 3.11 -4.55
N GLN A 279 11.44 2.41 -5.59
CA GLN A 279 10.90 1.13 -6.02
C GLN A 279 12.00 0.07 -6.07
N ASP A 280 13.13 0.33 -5.47
CA ASP A 280 14.22 -0.65 -5.38
C ASP A 280 13.99 -1.58 -4.19
N VAL A 281 13.37 -2.71 -4.44
CA VAL A 281 13.10 -3.75 -3.41
C VAL A 281 14.36 -4.52 -2.97
N LEU A 282 15.50 -4.21 -3.57
CA LEU A 282 16.79 -4.85 -3.27
C LEU A 282 17.71 -3.94 -2.45
N GLU A 283 17.42 -2.66 -2.31
CA GLU A 283 18.16 -1.70 -1.52
C GLU A 283 17.80 -1.80 -0.03
#